data_bfaa239888ce49a15bdc8bb7dcae032b
#
_entry.id   bfaa239888ce49a15bdc8bb7dcae032b
#
_cell.length_a   1.000
_cell.length_b   1.000
_cell.length_c   1.000
_cell.angle_alpha   90.00
_cell.angle_beta   90.00
_cell.angle_gamma   90.00
#
_symmetry.space_group_name_H-M   'P 1'
#
loop_
_entity.id
_entity.type
_entity.pdbx_description
1 polymer ?
#
loop_
_entity_poly.entity_id
_entity_poly.type
_entity_poly.pdbx_seq_one_letter_code
_entity_poly.pdbx_strand_id
1 'polypeptide(L)'
;MQFVRAGRRSKHTLVLLRHGESEWNKLNKFTGWYDVALSAKGHEEAKAAGQLIKDANLKFDVAYTSYLKRAIRTLWHVLEESNQMYIPVEHRWRLNERHYGLLTGLDKNETVQKHGKEQVLVWRRSYDIPPPQLTTDNEYYPGHDRRYSGLDTKDLPLSESLKMTAERVMPTWREEIEPSIRAGKNVVIAAHGNSLRALVMELDNISKDEITDLNIPTGIPLVYHLDDNLKPIPHKDAIAPLSGYYLGNQDEIRQRILGVKNQTK
;
A
#
# COMPACT_ATOMS: atom_id res chain seq x y z
N MET A 1 25.76 28.19 -25.53
CA MET A 1 24.78 28.53 -24.48
C MET A 1 24.20 27.24 -23.93
N GLN A 2 24.72 26.75 -22.81
CA GLN A 2 24.15 25.62 -22.11
C GLN A 2 22.93 26.12 -21.32
N PHE A 3 21.73 25.69 -21.70
CA PHE A 3 20.54 25.88 -20.87
C PHE A 3 20.70 25.00 -19.62
N VAL A 4 21.05 25.61 -18.50
CA VAL A 4 20.91 25.02 -17.16
C VAL A 4 19.41 24.80 -16.98
N ARG A 5 18.95 23.53 -17.04
CA ARG A 5 17.60 23.16 -16.64
C ARG A 5 17.44 23.59 -15.18
N ALA A 6 16.64 24.65 -14.94
CA ALA A 6 16.21 24.99 -13.60
C ALA A 6 15.60 23.75 -12.96
N GLY A 7 16.21 23.26 -11.90
CA GLY A 7 15.69 22.11 -11.17
C GLY A 7 14.27 22.42 -10.73
N ARG A 8 13.31 21.52 -11.07
CA ARG A 8 11.94 21.64 -10.60
C ARG A 8 11.96 21.64 -9.07
N ARG A 9 11.53 22.74 -8.45
CA ARG A 9 11.33 22.80 -7.00
C ARG A 9 10.18 21.88 -6.62
N SER A 10 10.40 21.00 -5.64
CA SER A 10 9.33 20.24 -4.98
C SER A 10 8.35 21.23 -4.36
N LYS A 11 7.05 21.07 -4.67
CA LYS A 11 5.99 21.88 -4.06
C LYS A 11 5.11 21.07 -3.11
N HIS A 12 5.02 19.77 -3.31
CA HIS A 12 4.15 18.90 -2.52
C HIS A 12 4.92 17.65 -2.08
N THR A 13 4.65 17.20 -0.86
CA THR A 13 5.20 15.95 -0.32
C THR A 13 4.08 14.95 -0.10
N LEU A 14 4.24 13.75 -0.67
CA LEU A 14 3.38 12.60 -0.44
C LEU A 14 4.23 11.46 0.13
N VAL A 15 3.81 10.87 1.23
CA VAL A 15 4.45 9.69 1.80
C VAL A 15 3.49 8.50 1.72
N LEU A 16 3.96 7.42 1.13
CA LEU A 16 3.25 6.15 1.07
C LEU A 16 3.91 5.17 2.03
N LEU A 17 3.12 4.48 2.84
CA LEU A 17 3.62 3.53 3.82
C LEU A 17 2.79 2.25 3.80
N ARG A 18 3.41 1.12 3.47
CA ARG A 18 2.78 -0.18 3.68
C ARG A 18 2.82 -0.51 5.16
N HIS A 19 1.70 -1.03 5.69
CA HIS A 19 1.61 -1.47 7.08
C HIS A 19 2.78 -2.41 7.46
N GLY A 20 3.17 -2.41 8.73
CA GLY A 20 4.15 -3.34 9.29
C GLY A 20 3.73 -4.80 9.13
N GLU A 21 4.63 -5.74 9.37
CA GLU A 21 4.34 -7.18 9.30
C GLU A 21 3.08 -7.50 10.13
N SER A 22 2.11 -8.21 9.52
CA SER A 22 0.93 -8.71 10.22
C SER A 22 1.14 -10.16 10.68
N GLU A 23 0.29 -10.63 11.62
CA GLU A 23 0.31 -12.03 12.07
C GLU A 23 0.20 -13.01 10.88
N TRP A 24 -0.64 -12.70 9.89
CA TRP A 24 -0.78 -13.57 8.72
C TRP A 24 0.33 -13.40 7.68
N ASN A 25 1.04 -12.27 7.66
CA ASN A 25 2.31 -12.19 6.91
C ASN A 25 3.36 -13.14 7.50
N LYS A 26 3.49 -13.14 8.84
CA LYS A 26 4.38 -14.04 9.58
C LYS A 26 4.04 -15.51 9.34
N LEU A 27 2.75 -15.84 9.28
CA LEU A 27 2.23 -17.20 9.00
C LEU A 27 2.17 -17.54 7.51
N ASN A 28 2.68 -16.68 6.62
CA ASN A 28 2.65 -16.85 5.16
C ASN A 28 1.24 -17.10 4.57
N LYS A 29 0.19 -16.51 5.16
CA LYS A 29 -1.20 -16.67 4.71
C LYS A 29 -1.66 -15.55 3.78
N PHE A 30 -2.65 -15.84 2.93
CA PHE A 30 -3.40 -14.84 2.18
C PHE A 30 -4.32 -14.07 3.12
N THR A 31 -4.19 -12.74 3.20
CA THR A 31 -4.92 -11.94 4.18
C THR A 31 -6.13 -11.20 3.57
N GLY A 32 -5.91 -10.41 2.54
CA GLY A 32 -6.96 -9.60 1.92
C GLY A 32 -7.65 -8.64 2.90
N TRP A 33 -8.99 -8.69 2.93
CA TRP A 33 -9.83 -7.85 3.79
C TRP A 33 -10.03 -8.40 5.20
N TYR A 34 -9.58 -9.63 5.48
CA TYR A 34 -9.62 -10.13 6.84
C TYR A 34 -8.75 -9.26 7.77
N ASP A 35 -9.31 -8.89 8.92
CA ASP A 35 -8.74 -7.87 9.78
C ASP A 35 -7.80 -8.44 10.84
N VAL A 36 -6.58 -8.78 10.43
CA VAL A 36 -5.52 -9.27 11.33
C VAL A 36 -4.73 -8.12 11.95
N ALA A 37 -4.19 -8.36 13.14
CA ALA A 37 -3.31 -7.44 13.86
C ALA A 37 -1.90 -7.41 13.23
N LEU A 38 -1.12 -6.39 13.61
CA LEU A 38 0.32 -6.40 13.44
C LEU A 38 0.95 -7.50 14.31
N SER A 39 2.02 -8.12 13.82
CA SER A 39 2.91 -8.93 14.65
C SER A 39 3.76 -8.03 15.56
N ALA A 40 4.43 -8.61 16.56
CA ALA A 40 5.39 -7.86 17.39
C ALA A 40 6.42 -7.11 16.53
N LYS A 41 6.97 -7.79 15.51
CA LYS A 41 7.88 -7.17 14.54
C LYS A 41 7.21 -6.03 13.76
N GLY A 42 5.94 -6.21 13.35
CA GLY A 42 5.19 -5.16 12.64
C GLY A 42 4.98 -3.89 13.46
N HIS A 43 4.80 -4.01 14.77
CA HIS A 43 4.77 -2.86 15.69
C HIS A 43 6.12 -2.12 15.70
N GLU A 44 7.23 -2.85 15.79
CA GLU A 44 8.57 -2.23 15.76
C GLU A 44 8.89 -1.60 14.40
N GLU A 45 8.50 -2.25 13.29
CA GLU A 45 8.62 -1.66 11.95
C GLU A 45 7.85 -0.33 11.85
N ALA A 46 6.64 -0.27 12.40
CA ALA A 46 5.81 0.93 12.37
C ALA A 46 6.40 2.08 13.21
N LYS A 47 6.93 1.79 14.39
CA LYS A 47 7.66 2.78 15.21
C LYS A 47 8.92 3.28 14.52
N ALA A 48 9.72 2.38 13.96
CA ALA A 48 10.91 2.75 13.18
C ALA A 48 10.56 3.66 12.00
N ALA A 49 9.45 3.38 11.28
CA ALA A 49 8.97 4.25 10.23
C ALA A 49 8.64 5.67 10.74
N GLY A 50 8.00 5.78 11.90
CA GLY A 50 7.71 7.06 12.53
C GLY A 50 8.98 7.83 12.92
N GLN A 51 9.99 7.14 13.43
CA GLN A 51 11.30 7.75 13.75
C GLN A 51 12.01 8.25 12.48
N LEU A 52 12.00 7.47 11.39
CA LEU A 52 12.57 7.90 10.10
C LEU A 52 11.88 9.16 9.56
N ILE A 53 10.56 9.25 9.68
CA ILE A 53 9.78 10.44 9.30
C ILE A 53 10.15 11.63 10.15
N LYS A 54 10.32 11.45 11.47
CA LYS A 54 10.77 12.49 12.39
C LYS A 54 12.15 13.00 12.06
N ASP A 55 13.12 12.11 11.85
CA ASP A 55 14.51 12.43 11.55
C ASP A 55 14.65 13.15 10.19
N ALA A 56 13.81 12.77 9.22
CA ALA A 56 13.70 13.47 7.94
C ALA A 56 12.95 14.80 8.03
N ASN A 57 12.46 15.19 9.21
CA ASN A 57 11.69 16.41 9.47
C ASN A 57 10.47 16.56 8.54
N LEU A 58 9.83 15.43 8.14
CA LEU A 58 8.62 15.43 7.34
C LEU A 58 7.41 15.80 8.20
N LYS A 59 6.62 16.76 7.74
CA LYS A 59 5.39 17.23 8.39
C LYS A 59 4.21 17.01 7.48
N PHE A 60 3.09 16.57 8.05
CA PHE A 60 1.87 16.27 7.33
C PHE A 60 0.72 17.15 7.80
N ASP A 61 -0.20 17.43 6.90
CA ASP A 61 -1.43 18.19 7.17
C ASP A 61 -2.65 17.29 7.27
N VAL A 62 -2.58 16.08 6.67
CA VAL A 62 -3.63 15.07 6.70
C VAL A 62 -3.04 13.68 6.46
N ALA A 63 -3.62 12.69 7.11
CA ALA A 63 -3.30 11.28 6.91
C ALA A 63 -4.50 10.51 6.35
N TYR A 64 -4.25 9.57 5.45
CA TYR A 64 -5.23 8.62 4.94
C TYR A 64 -4.84 7.20 5.31
N THR A 65 -5.83 6.37 5.65
CA THR A 65 -5.62 4.94 5.89
C THR A 65 -6.83 4.12 5.51
N SER A 66 -6.68 2.80 5.48
CA SER A 66 -7.77 1.86 5.21
C SER A 66 -8.66 1.62 6.45
N TYR A 67 -9.64 0.73 6.32
CA TYR A 67 -10.46 0.23 7.44
C TYR A 67 -9.80 -0.94 8.19
N LEU A 68 -8.62 -1.40 7.79
CA LEU A 68 -7.96 -2.57 8.35
C LEU A 68 -6.98 -2.18 9.46
N LYS A 69 -7.14 -2.81 10.64
CA LYS A 69 -6.41 -2.43 11.87
C LYS A 69 -4.88 -2.42 11.72
N ARG A 70 -4.30 -3.28 10.88
CA ARG A 70 -2.86 -3.30 10.65
C ARG A 70 -2.33 -2.02 10.01
N ALA A 71 -3.08 -1.41 9.07
CA ALA A 71 -2.72 -0.13 8.48
C ALA A 71 -3.00 1.04 9.44
N ILE A 72 -4.15 1.02 10.11
CA ILE A 72 -4.53 2.01 11.13
C ILE A 72 -3.48 2.04 12.25
N ARG A 73 -3.12 0.89 12.79
CA ARG A 73 -2.13 0.79 13.89
C ARG A 73 -0.74 1.24 13.44
N THR A 74 -0.34 0.91 12.20
CA THR A 74 0.91 1.40 11.62
C THR A 74 0.90 2.93 11.57
N LEU A 75 -0.18 3.55 11.08
CA LEU A 75 -0.31 5.00 11.04
C LEU A 75 -0.26 5.62 12.44
N TRP A 76 -0.93 5.02 13.43
CA TRP A 76 -0.89 5.53 14.80
C TRP A 76 0.53 5.56 15.37
N HIS A 77 1.32 4.50 15.19
CA HIS A 77 2.73 4.50 15.61
C HIS A 77 3.54 5.59 14.88
N VAL A 78 3.31 5.76 13.58
CA VAL A 78 4.00 6.80 12.80
C VAL A 78 3.68 8.20 13.32
N LEU A 79 2.41 8.49 13.58
CA LEU A 79 1.99 9.80 14.08
C LEU A 79 2.48 10.05 15.52
N GLU A 80 2.46 9.03 16.38
CA GLU A 80 2.98 9.08 17.73
C GLU A 80 4.48 9.39 17.75
N GLU A 81 5.30 8.57 17.08
CA GLU A 81 6.76 8.71 17.06
C GLU A 81 7.22 10.03 16.41
N SER A 82 6.48 10.52 15.42
CA SER A 82 6.78 11.78 14.75
C SER A 82 6.16 13.02 15.40
N ASN A 83 5.44 12.86 16.55
CA ASN A 83 4.72 13.91 17.25
C ASN A 83 3.70 14.65 16.38
N GLN A 84 2.92 13.91 15.58
CA GLN A 84 1.93 14.45 14.64
C GLN A 84 0.52 13.88 14.85
N MET A 85 0.18 13.37 16.03
CA MET A 85 -1.13 12.79 16.33
C MET A 85 -2.30 13.78 16.22
N TYR A 86 -2.01 15.07 16.16
CA TYR A 86 -3.00 16.15 16.08
C TYR A 86 -3.59 16.35 14.68
N ILE A 87 -2.99 15.76 13.64
CA ILE A 87 -3.48 15.94 12.28
C ILE A 87 -4.76 15.12 12.02
N PRO A 88 -5.66 15.57 11.13
CA PRO A 88 -6.81 14.79 10.69
C PRO A 88 -6.40 13.44 10.10
N VAL A 89 -7.14 12.38 10.44
CA VAL A 89 -6.97 11.03 9.91
C VAL A 89 -8.25 10.60 9.22
N GLU A 90 -8.17 10.35 7.93
CA GLU A 90 -9.26 9.95 7.07
C GLU A 90 -9.19 8.45 6.78
N HIS A 91 -10.20 7.71 7.25
CA HIS A 91 -10.32 6.28 6.98
C HIS A 91 -11.13 6.06 5.70
N ARG A 92 -10.59 5.28 4.75
CA ARG A 92 -11.25 4.98 3.47
C ARG A 92 -11.16 3.49 3.16
N TRP A 93 -12.30 2.83 3.08
CA TRP A 93 -12.37 1.40 2.74
C TRP A 93 -11.75 1.11 1.36
N ARG A 94 -11.83 2.06 0.44
CA ARG A 94 -11.20 1.95 -0.88
C ARG A 94 -9.69 1.81 -0.82
N LEU A 95 -9.04 2.15 0.29
CA LEU A 95 -7.61 1.91 0.52
C LEU A 95 -7.32 0.53 1.13
N ASN A 96 -8.33 -0.32 1.37
CA ASN A 96 -8.12 -1.69 1.83
C ASN A 96 -7.20 -2.48 0.88
N GLU A 97 -6.63 -3.58 1.39
CA GLU A 97 -5.86 -4.52 0.60
C GLU A 97 -6.74 -5.16 -0.50
N ARG A 98 -6.13 -5.72 -1.52
CA ARG A 98 -6.80 -6.56 -2.52
C ARG A 98 -7.53 -7.72 -1.85
N HIS A 99 -8.75 -7.99 -2.26
CA HIS A 99 -9.52 -9.13 -1.76
C HIS A 99 -9.08 -10.42 -2.45
N TYR A 100 -8.67 -11.41 -1.67
CA TYR A 100 -8.11 -12.65 -2.22
C TYR A 100 -9.15 -13.77 -2.47
N GLY A 101 -10.46 -13.49 -2.33
CA GLY A 101 -11.53 -14.47 -2.57
C GLY A 101 -11.34 -15.72 -1.72
N LEU A 102 -11.54 -16.89 -2.33
CA LEU A 102 -11.40 -18.19 -1.68
C LEU A 102 -9.97 -18.51 -1.19
N LEU A 103 -8.95 -17.72 -1.56
CA LEU A 103 -7.61 -17.92 -1.02
C LEU A 103 -7.44 -17.32 0.38
N THR A 104 -8.35 -16.46 0.83
CA THR A 104 -8.28 -15.83 2.15
C THR A 104 -8.14 -16.87 3.26
N GLY A 105 -7.14 -16.69 4.14
CA GLY A 105 -6.85 -17.61 5.25
C GLY A 105 -5.97 -18.82 4.90
N LEU A 106 -5.80 -19.14 3.62
CA LEU A 106 -4.97 -20.27 3.21
C LEU A 106 -3.49 -19.95 3.34
N ASP A 107 -2.69 -20.96 3.70
CA ASP A 107 -1.23 -20.89 3.62
C ASP A 107 -0.79 -20.89 2.15
N LYS A 108 0.17 -20.03 1.81
CA LYS A 108 0.61 -19.87 0.41
C LYS A 108 1.37 -21.10 -0.12
N ASN A 109 2.15 -21.77 0.74
CA ASN A 109 2.91 -22.95 0.33
C ASN A 109 1.98 -24.17 0.15
N GLU A 110 1.03 -24.37 1.07
CA GLU A 110 0.01 -25.42 0.92
C GLU A 110 -0.85 -25.18 -0.32
N THR A 111 -1.18 -23.91 -0.61
CA THR A 111 -1.91 -23.53 -1.82
C THR A 111 -1.11 -23.87 -3.09
N VAL A 112 0.21 -23.63 -3.08
CA VAL A 112 1.12 -24.03 -4.18
C VAL A 112 1.14 -25.56 -4.34
N GLN A 113 1.23 -26.31 -3.25
CA GLN A 113 1.20 -27.78 -3.31
C GLN A 113 -0.11 -28.32 -3.91
N LYS A 114 -1.23 -27.67 -3.58
CA LYS A 114 -2.57 -28.10 -4.03
C LYS A 114 -2.88 -27.71 -5.48
N HIS A 115 -2.50 -26.52 -5.90
CA HIS A 115 -2.93 -25.94 -7.18
C HIS A 115 -1.80 -25.77 -8.20
N GLY A 116 -0.55 -26.06 -7.81
CA GLY A 116 0.64 -25.83 -8.63
C GLY A 116 1.13 -24.39 -8.56
N LYS A 117 2.46 -24.24 -8.72
CA LYS A 117 3.14 -22.95 -8.60
C LYS A 117 2.66 -21.93 -9.64
N GLU A 118 2.50 -22.37 -10.88
CA GLU A 118 2.07 -21.50 -11.99
C GLU A 118 0.70 -20.88 -11.75
N GLN A 119 -0.28 -21.71 -11.34
CA GLN A 119 -1.64 -21.23 -11.06
C GLN A 119 -1.67 -20.25 -9.90
N VAL A 120 -0.95 -20.54 -8.81
CA VAL A 120 -0.87 -19.64 -7.66
C VAL A 120 -0.15 -18.34 -8.01
N LEU A 121 0.85 -18.41 -8.89
CA LEU A 121 1.53 -17.22 -9.40
C LEU A 121 0.58 -16.34 -10.21
N VAL A 122 -0.25 -16.93 -11.08
CA VAL A 122 -1.31 -16.21 -11.83
C VAL A 122 -2.23 -15.48 -10.85
N TRP A 123 -2.79 -16.14 -9.84
CA TRP A 123 -3.68 -15.53 -8.86
C TRP A 123 -3.00 -14.42 -8.04
N ARG A 124 -1.69 -14.52 -7.80
CA ARG A 124 -0.94 -13.55 -7.02
C ARG A 124 -0.43 -12.35 -7.82
N ARG A 125 -0.05 -12.58 -9.06
CA ARG A 125 0.77 -11.64 -9.86
C ARG A 125 0.13 -11.19 -11.16
N SER A 126 -0.93 -11.85 -11.66
CA SER A 126 -1.63 -11.33 -12.82
C SER A 126 -2.23 -9.95 -12.52
N TYR A 127 -2.18 -9.06 -13.50
CA TYR A 127 -2.79 -7.73 -13.40
C TYR A 127 -4.32 -7.81 -13.37
N ASP A 128 -4.93 -8.65 -14.20
CA ASP A 128 -6.36 -8.68 -14.50
C ASP A 128 -7.08 -9.99 -14.13
N ILE A 129 -6.34 -11.06 -13.78
CA ILE A 129 -6.94 -12.33 -13.37
C ILE A 129 -7.09 -12.37 -11.84
N PRO A 130 -8.33 -12.36 -11.30
CA PRO A 130 -8.55 -12.48 -9.86
C PRO A 130 -8.39 -13.92 -9.38
N PRO A 131 -8.16 -14.15 -8.08
CA PRO A 131 -8.36 -15.44 -7.45
C PRO A 131 -9.81 -15.93 -7.58
N PRO A 132 -10.10 -17.23 -7.31
CA PRO A 132 -11.47 -17.73 -7.28
C PRO A 132 -12.36 -16.93 -6.32
N GLN A 133 -13.55 -16.56 -6.78
CA GLN A 133 -14.50 -15.78 -5.99
C GLN A 133 -15.04 -16.59 -4.82
N LEU A 134 -15.19 -15.97 -3.66
CA LEU A 134 -15.97 -16.55 -2.57
C LEU A 134 -17.47 -16.30 -2.79
N THR A 135 -18.29 -17.01 -2.05
CA THR A 135 -19.75 -16.84 -2.04
C THR A 135 -20.16 -15.93 -0.87
N THR A 136 -21.37 -15.39 -0.90
CA THR A 136 -21.87 -14.46 0.11
C THR A 136 -22.14 -15.09 1.48
N ASP A 137 -22.19 -16.43 1.57
CA ASP A 137 -22.28 -17.21 2.80
C ASP A 137 -20.91 -17.55 3.41
N ASN A 138 -19.81 -17.26 2.71
CA ASN A 138 -18.45 -17.49 3.21
C ASN A 138 -18.13 -16.58 4.39
N GLU A 139 -17.43 -17.11 5.41
CA GLU A 139 -17.06 -16.37 6.61
C GLU A 139 -16.20 -15.10 6.34
N TYR A 140 -15.47 -15.07 5.22
CA TYR A 140 -14.63 -13.93 4.81
C TYR A 140 -15.36 -12.93 3.91
N TYR A 141 -16.67 -13.12 3.67
CA TYR A 141 -17.44 -12.17 2.87
C TYR A 141 -17.57 -10.83 3.60
N PRO A 142 -17.16 -9.71 2.99
CA PRO A 142 -17.14 -8.40 3.66
C PRO A 142 -18.53 -7.91 4.12
N GLY A 143 -19.61 -8.38 3.50
CA GLY A 143 -20.99 -8.02 3.85
C GLY A 143 -21.41 -8.44 5.26
N HIS A 144 -20.70 -9.37 5.90
CA HIS A 144 -20.95 -9.76 7.29
C HIS A 144 -20.32 -8.80 8.31
N ASP A 145 -19.44 -7.88 7.85
CA ASP A 145 -18.70 -6.99 8.73
C ASP A 145 -19.38 -5.63 8.83
N ARG A 146 -19.69 -5.21 10.08
CA ARG A 146 -20.31 -3.91 10.38
C ARG A 146 -19.58 -2.72 9.76
N ARG A 147 -18.28 -2.79 9.57
CA ARG A 147 -17.48 -1.71 8.96
C ARG A 147 -17.95 -1.32 7.55
N TYR A 148 -18.57 -2.28 6.85
CA TYR A 148 -19.02 -2.12 5.47
C TYR A 148 -20.54 -2.04 5.34
N SER A 149 -21.30 -1.98 6.44
CA SER A 149 -22.78 -1.97 6.44
C SER A 149 -23.41 -0.80 5.70
N GLY A 150 -22.66 0.29 5.48
CA GLY A 150 -23.10 1.45 4.70
C GLY A 150 -22.77 1.38 3.21
N LEU A 151 -22.17 0.28 2.72
CA LEU A 151 -21.82 0.12 1.33
C LEU A 151 -22.87 -0.66 0.56
N ASP A 152 -23.03 -0.32 -0.72
CA ASP A 152 -23.83 -1.12 -1.64
C ASP A 152 -23.17 -2.51 -1.83
N THR A 153 -23.98 -3.56 -2.00
CA THR A 153 -23.49 -4.92 -2.23
C THR A 153 -22.56 -5.01 -3.45
N LYS A 154 -22.78 -4.19 -4.48
CA LYS A 154 -21.92 -4.11 -5.68
C LYS A 154 -20.49 -3.63 -5.38
N ASP A 155 -20.30 -2.88 -4.28
CA ASP A 155 -19.00 -2.37 -3.85
C ASP A 155 -18.24 -3.35 -2.94
N LEU A 156 -18.88 -4.47 -2.57
CA LEU A 156 -18.29 -5.51 -1.74
C LEU A 156 -17.67 -6.61 -2.61
N PRO A 157 -16.31 -6.69 -2.70
CA PRO A 157 -15.67 -7.63 -3.60
C PRO A 157 -15.82 -9.08 -3.11
N LEU A 158 -16.09 -9.98 -4.05
CA LEU A 158 -15.98 -11.43 -3.83
C LEU A 158 -14.56 -11.94 -4.10
N SER A 159 -13.80 -11.22 -4.91
CA SER A 159 -12.38 -11.41 -5.22
C SER A 159 -11.91 -10.22 -6.05
N GLU A 160 -10.61 -9.89 -5.99
CA GLU A 160 -10.05 -8.80 -6.79
C GLU A 160 -8.75 -9.22 -7.49
N SER A 161 -8.60 -8.79 -8.74
CA SER A 161 -7.30 -8.65 -9.40
C SER A 161 -6.64 -7.32 -9.00
N LEU A 162 -5.40 -7.08 -9.40
CA LEU A 162 -4.75 -5.78 -9.18
C LEU A 162 -5.48 -4.66 -9.95
N LYS A 163 -5.97 -4.93 -11.17
CA LYS A 163 -6.80 -4.02 -11.95
C LYS A 163 -8.04 -3.58 -11.18
N MET A 164 -8.81 -4.53 -10.65
CA MET A 164 -10.02 -4.24 -9.86
C MET A 164 -9.70 -3.45 -8.59
N THR A 165 -8.59 -3.78 -7.92
CA THR A 165 -8.09 -3.01 -6.78
C THR A 165 -7.76 -1.57 -7.18
N ALA A 166 -7.11 -1.35 -8.32
CA ALA A 166 -6.80 -0.01 -8.82
C ALA A 166 -8.09 0.77 -9.16
N GLU A 167 -9.04 0.14 -9.84
CA GLU A 167 -10.36 0.74 -10.15
C GLU A 167 -11.10 1.17 -8.88
N ARG A 168 -10.97 0.42 -7.79
CA ARG A 168 -11.55 0.75 -6.48
C ARG A 168 -10.80 1.88 -5.75
N VAL A 169 -9.49 1.93 -5.85
CA VAL A 169 -8.63 2.92 -5.17
C VAL A 169 -8.72 4.30 -5.83
N MET A 170 -8.77 4.36 -7.17
CA MET A 170 -8.66 5.60 -7.92
C MET A 170 -9.72 6.66 -7.62
N PRO A 171 -10.99 6.37 -7.31
CA PRO A 171 -11.94 7.40 -6.87
C PRO A 171 -11.45 8.17 -5.63
N THR A 172 -10.96 7.47 -4.59
CA THR A 172 -10.40 8.14 -3.39
C THR A 172 -9.19 9.00 -3.73
N TRP A 173 -8.32 8.52 -4.63
CA TRP A 173 -7.18 9.31 -5.10
C TRP A 173 -7.64 10.61 -5.77
N ARG A 174 -8.50 10.51 -6.78
CA ARG A 174 -8.91 11.64 -7.64
C ARG A 174 -9.85 12.63 -6.95
N GLU A 175 -10.73 12.15 -6.08
CA GLU A 175 -11.77 12.95 -5.47
C GLU A 175 -11.36 13.54 -4.11
N GLU A 176 -10.39 12.96 -3.42
CA GLU A 176 -10.04 13.37 -2.06
C GLU A 176 -8.53 13.64 -1.87
N ILE A 177 -7.68 12.68 -2.25
CA ILE A 177 -6.24 12.77 -1.94
C ILE A 177 -5.54 13.79 -2.86
N GLU A 178 -5.73 13.67 -4.16
CA GLU A 178 -5.18 14.59 -5.14
C GLU A 178 -5.63 16.05 -4.90
N PRO A 179 -6.93 16.35 -4.67
CA PRO A 179 -7.37 17.68 -4.28
C PRO A 179 -6.73 18.22 -3.00
N SER A 180 -6.51 17.35 -1.99
CA SER A 180 -5.81 17.73 -0.76
C SER A 180 -4.37 18.16 -1.04
N ILE A 181 -3.66 17.42 -1.89
CA ILE A 181 -2.29 17.75 -2.30
C ILE A 181 -2.27 19.06 -3.11
N ARG A 182 -3.21 19.24 -4.07
CA ARG A 182 -3.35 20.48 -4.86
C ARG A 182 -3.64 21.71 -4.00
N ALA A 183 -4.32 21.53 -2.87
CA ALA A 183 -4.55 22.58 -1.87
C ALA A 183 -3.28 22.90 -1.04
N GLY A 184 -2.13 22.31 -1.35
CA GLY A 184 -0.85 22.56 -0.67
C GLY A 184 -0.59 21.71 0.55
N LYS A 185 -1.42 20.68 0.82
CA LYS A 185 -1.23 19.79 1.97
C LYS A 185 -0.15 18.73 1.69
N ASN A 186 0.68 18.50 2.68
CA ASN A 186 1.54 17.32 2.75
C ASN A 186 0.73 16.13 3.27
N VAL A 187 0.76 15.02 2.55
CA VAL A 187 -0.11 13.88 2.79
C VAL A 187 0.70 12.64 3.15
N VAL A 188 0.25 11.88 4.14
CA VAL A 188 0.72 10.52 4.40
C VAL A 188 -0.40 9.51 4.19
N ILE A 189 -0.10 8.39 3.51
CA ILE A 189 -1.04 7.28 3.28
C ILE A 189 -0.44 6.01 3.86
N ALA A 190 -1.08 5.48 4.90
CA ALA A 190 -0.74 4.16 5.43
C ALA A 190 -1.76 3.12 4.92
N ALA A 191 -1.31 2.21 4.07
CA ALA A 191 -2.18 1.26 3.39
C ALA A 191 -1.50 -0.10 3.15
N HIS A 192 -1.76 -0.74 2.01
CA HIS A 192 -1.39 -2.14 1.77
C HIS A 192 -0.64 -2.31 0.45
N GLY A 193 -0.03 -3.50 0.28
CA GLY A 193 0.80 -3.77 -0.89
C GLY A 193 0.10 -3.50 -2.23
N ASN A 194 -1.13 -3.97 -2.41
CA ASN A 194 -1.81 -3.81 -3.70
C ASN A 194 -2.50 -2.44 -3.85
N SER A 195 -3.07 -1.87 -2.78
CA SER A 195 -3.62 -0.50 -2.86
C SER A 195 -2.52 0.54 -3.13
N LEU A 196 -1.33 0.37 -2.54
CA LEU A 196 -0.18 1.25 -2.83
C LEU A 196 0.37 1.03 -4.24
N ARG A 197 0.39 -0.22 -4.76
CA ARG A 197 0.74 -0.46 -6.17
C ARG A 197 -0.18 0.28 -7.13
N ALA A 198 -1.49 0.32 -6.84
CA ALA A 198 -2.43 1.10 -7.64
C ALA A 198 -2.05 2.59 -7.67
N LEU A 199 -1.66 3.16 -6.53
CA LEU A 199 -1.24 4.55 -6.43
C LEU A 199 0.08 4.83 -7.17
N VAL A 200 1.11 4.00 -6.98
CA VAL A 200 2.39 4.22 -7.65
C VAL A 200 2.31 3.97 -9.15
N MET A 201 1.43 3.07 -9.59
CA MET A 201 1.15 2.85 -11.01
C MET A 201 0.62 4.13 -11.68
N GLU A 202 -0.29 4.85 -11.02
CA GLU A 202 -0.82 6.14 -11.49
C GLU A 202 0.25 7.23 -11.44
N LEU A 203 0.98 7.35 -10.32
CA LEU A 203 1.99 8.40 -10.10
C LEU A 203 3.15 8.31 -11.10
N ASP A 204 3.72 7.12 -11.26
CA ASP A 204 4.91 6.88 -12.07
C ASP A 204 4.59 6.37 -13.49
N ASN A 205 3.30 6.26 -13.84
CA ASN A 205 2.83 5.71 -15.12
C ASN A 205 3.47 4.34 -15.43
N ILE A 206 3.51 3.45 -14.42
CA ILE A 206 4.11 2.12 -14.53
C ILE A 206 3.22 1.22 -15.39
N SER A 207 3.81 0.46 -16.29
CA SER A 207 3.09 -0.48 -17.15
C SER A 207 2.44 -1.63 -16.37
N LYS A 208 1.46 -2.29 -16.99
CA LYS A 208 0.78 -3.46 -16.39
C LYS A 208 1.76 -4.61 -16.09
N ASP A 209 2.76 -4.79 -16.93
CA ASP A 209 3.74 -5.87 -16.76
C ASP A 209 4.72 -5.55 -15.63
N GLU A 210 5.21 -4.31 -15.56
CA GLU A 210 6.16 -3.89 -14.51
C GLU A 210 5.52 -3.84 -13.12
N ILE A 211 4.25 -3.38 -13.00
CA ILE A 211 3.60 -3.25 -11.70
C ILE A 211 3.39 -4.60 -11.01
N THR A 212 3.21 -5.68 -11.76
CA THR A 212 3.02 -7.01 -11.21
C THR A 212 4.27 -7.52 -10.47
N ASP A 213 5.45 -7.10 -10.89
CA ASP A 213 6.73 -7.46 -10.28
C ASP A 213 7.17 -6.52 -9.16
N LEU A 214 6.55 -5.34 -9.06
CA LEU A 214 6.90 -4.37 -8.05
C LEU A 214 6.54 -4.86 -6.64
N ASN A 215 7.49 -4.76 -5.71
CA ASN A 215 7.28 -5.06 -4.30
C ASN A 215 7.49 -3.81 -3.45
N ILE A 216 6.47 -3.50 -2.64
CA ILE A 216 6.54 -2.42 -1.65
C ILE A 216 6.80 -3.08 -0.28
N PRO A 217 7.97 -2.83 0.36
CA PRO A 217 8.32 -3.43 1.64
C PRO A 217 7.41 -2.92 2.78
N THR A 218 7.23 -3.73 3.81
CA THR A 218 6.47 -3.35 5.02
C THR A 218 7.24 -2.33 5.85
N GLY A 219 6.54 -1.37 6.45
CA GLY A 219 7.08 -0.49 7.46
C GLY A 219 8.20 0.45 7.00
N ILE A 220 8.33 0.71 5.70
CA ILE A 220 9.35 1.65 5.18
C ILE A 220 8.65 2.78 4.43
N PRO A 221 8.81 4.04 4.88
CA PRO A 221 8.21 5.18 4.19
C PRO A 221 8.79 5.39 2.79
N LEU A 222 7.92 5.51 1.80
CA LEU A 222 8.23 5.85 0.40
C LEU A 222 7.82 7.31 0.18
N VAL A 223 8.78 8.19 -0.08
CA VAL A 223 8.59 9.62 -0.20
C VAL A 223 8.56 10.03 -1.67
N TYR A 224 7.51 10.73 -2.05
CA TYR A 224 7.37 11.41 -3.33
C TYR A 224 7.43 12.92 -3.15
N HIS A 225 8.20 13.56 -4.00
CA HIS A 225 8.14 14.99 -4.23
C HIS A 225 7.43 15.23 -5.55
N LEU A 226 6.38 16.04 -5.53
CA LEU A 226 5.55 16.30 -6.70
C LEU A 226 5.72 17.75 -7.18
N ASP A 227 5.63 17.95 -8.49
CA ASP A 227 5.60 19.28 -9.10
C ASP A 227 4.18 19.90 -9.06
N ASP A 228 4.01 21.08 -9.65
CA ASP A 228 2.72 21.79 -9.73
C ASP A 228 1.60 21.01 -10.44
N ASN A 229 1.99 20.07 -11.32
CA ASN A 229 1.07 19.21 -12.05
C ASN A 229 0.87 17.86 -11.35
N LEU A 230 1.37 17.73 -10.11
CA LEU A 230 1.41 16.50 -9.31
C LEU A 230 2.18 15.35 -9.98
N LYS A 231 3.10 15.67 -10.87
CA LYS A 231 4.01 14.69 -11.45
C LYS A 231 5.18 14.44 -10.50
N PRO A 232 5.54 13.18 -10.25
CA PRO A 232 6.70 12.85 -9.45
C PRO A 232 7.99 13.46 -10.02
N ILE A 233 8.80 14.02 -9.12
CA ILE A 233 10.14 14.48 -9.43
C ILE A 233 11.09 13.34 -9.07
N PRO A 234 11.81 12.74 -10.05
CA PRO A 234 12.69 11.62 -9.77
C PRO A 234 13.76 11.97 -8.75
N HIS A 235 13.88 11.17 -7.69
CA HIS A 235 14.91 11.32 -6.66
C HIS A 235 16.16 10.53 -7.06
N LYS A 236 17.34 11.03 -6.67
CA LYS A 236 18.64 10.37 -6.97
C LYS A 236 18.76 8.95 -6.39
N ASP A 237 18.11 8.70 -5.25
CA ASP A 237 18.12 7.42 -4.55
C ASP A 237 16.85 6.59 -4.87
N ALA A 238 16.08 6.96 -5.89
CA ALA A 238 14.92 6.21 -6.34
C ALA A 238 15.32 4.81 -6.82
N ILE A 239 14.46 3.83 -6.54
CA ILE A 239 14.61 2.46 -7.03
C ILE A 239 13.61 2.26 -8.16
N ALA A 240 14.11 2.12 -9.39
CA ALA A 240 13.24 1.92 -10.55
C ALA A 240 12.23 0.77 -10.35
N PRO A 241 10.98 0.91 -10.86
CA PRO A 241 10.47 1.98 -11.73
C PRO A 241 9.93 3.22 -10.98
N LEU A 242 10.12 3.31 -9.67
CA LEU A 242 9.61 4.41 -8.85
C LEU A 242 10.45 5.68 -9.03
N SER A 243 9.79 6.85 -9.02
CA SER A 243 10.45 8.16 -8.93
C SER A 243 10.68 8.59 -7.48
N GLY A 244 9.89 8.06 -6.54
CA GLY A 244 10.04 8.27 -5.11
C GLY A 244 11.21 7.47 -4.52
N TYR A 245 11.61 7.82 -3.30
CA TYR A 245 12.69 7.16 -2.58
C TYR A 245 12.23 6.66 -1.22
N TYR A 246 12.83 5.57 -0.76
CA TYR A 246 12.57 5.03 0.55
C TYR A 246 13.46 5.70 1.61
N LEU A 247 12.88 6.00 2.79
CA LEU A 247 13.67 6.46 3.95
C LEU A 247 14.39 5.28 4.60
N GLY A 248 15.62 5.53 5.07
CA GLY A 248 16.40 4.55 5.82
C GLY A 248 17.58 3.97 5.04
N ASN A 249 18.10 2.85 5.52
CA ASN A 249 19.26 2.18 4.94
C ASN A 249 18.92 1.53 3.60
N GLN A 250 19.53 2.02 2.51
CA GLN A 250 19.22 1.59 1.15
C GLN A 250 19.56 0.11 0.89
N ASP A 251 20.60 -0.43 1.52
CA ASP A 251 20.98 -1.84 1.35
C ASP A 251 19.96 -2.78 2.01
N GLU A 252 19.52 -2.45 3.22
CA GLU A 252 18.45 -3.19 3.91
C GLU A 252 17.14 -3.14 3.12
N ILE A 253 16.78 -1.98 2.55
CA ILE A 253 15.58 -1.80 1.74
C ILE A 253 15.63 -2.69 0.50
N ARG A 254 16.74 -2.72 -0.22
CA ARG A 254 16.94 -3.60 -1.37
C ARG A 254 16.78 -5.08 -1.00
N GLN A 255 17.33 -5.49 0.13
CA GLN A 255 17.18 -6.87 0.65
C GLN A 255 15.72 -7.19 1.00
N ARG A 256 14.98 -6.26 1.62
CA ARG A 256 13.55 -6.45 1.93
C ARG A 256 12.69 -6.55 0.66
N ILE A 257 12.95 -5.73 -0.35
CA ILE A 257 12.26 -5.81 -1.65
C ILE A 257 12.47 -7.19 -2.31
N LEU A 258 13.70 -7.70 -2.29
CA LEU A 258 14.04 -9.03 -2.79
C LEU A 258 13.39 -10.14 -1.96
N GLY A 259 13.34 -10.00 -0.64
CA GLY A 259 12.72 -10.96 0.29
C GLY A 259 11.24 -11.17 0.03
N VAL A 260 10.49 -10.13 -0.32
CA VAL A 260 9.06 -10.24 -0.69
C VAL A 260 8.89 -11.05 -1.98
N LYS A 261 9.83 -10.98 -2.92
CA LYS A 261 9.83 -11.76 -4.17
C LYS A 261 9.99 -13.26 -3.90
N ASN A 262 10.67 -13.63 -2.82
CA ASN A 262 11.02 -15.02 -2.50
C ASN A 262 9.99 -15.76 -1.63
N GLN A 263 8.90 -15.13 -1.19
CA GLN A 263 7.84 -15.75 -0.35
C GLN A 263 7.07 -16.90 -1.01
N THR A 264 7.42 -17.30 -2.22
CA THR A 264 6.78 -18.38 -3.00
C THR A 264 7.79 -19.16 -3.84
N LYS A 265 9.01 -19.29 -3.35
CA LYS A 265 9.98 -20.20 -3.99
C LYS A 265 9.78 -21.63 -3.50
#